data_a7ab13b874646ab7a1dd74c43a02f78f
#
_entry.id   a7ab13b874646ab7a1dd74c43a02f78f
#
_cell.length_a   1.000
_cell.length_b   1.000
_cell.length_c   1.000
_cell.angle_alpha   90.00
_cell.angle_beta   90.00
_cell.angle_gamma   90.00
#
_symmetry.space_group_name_H-M   'P 1'
#
loop_
_entity.id
_entity.type
_entity.pdbx_description
1 polymer ?
#
loop_
_entity_poly.entity_id
_entity_poly.type
_entity_poly.pdbx_seq_one_letter_code
_entity_poly.pdbx_strand_id
1 'polypeptide(L)'
;MNDDTANPFRHQPAMTFANGAHGTSLSPPPPQQAGHCMDVWVVCESLLQADGTLPTKAQVLADARLAQSNRNNVEQEYYRWRRWRSGGSSSLSGGVNPAAFTFHTGDNNMEKPPKKIPFTNTIYYGPPGTGKTHKISGLLEKYSPPAPANIEEEERFRLWQQKCIEEIAKMEWWKVIAAALYDMSRNAAKREFDKNRSAAKREIVKHPFIKEKAAEKDKDLQQSFVQNALVFHATDNIPGITTTQRNNPAVFTRKAERKWSLLIDDAKQYCGEILKLVEEYQEGPSADWQPVTPNKLKNYEIVTFHQSYGYEEFVEGLRPVIMEGSEVADDDGDEAGEDSRAGVVHYEIRDGIFKRLCKRARNNPDDHFAIIIDEINRGNISKIFGELITLIEADKREGMKNAISVKLPYSGEDFSIPQNVDIIGTMNTADRSLAVLDTALRRRFAFVEMMPDYKVLKDITVDGIKIDELLRRLNERIEVLYDRDHMIGHAYFIPLRDQPTLEHLEQIFQQRIIPLLQEYFFDDWEKIRLVLGDNQKAKEEHQFIKCEENTAGEVKRLFGDKHPLGDYGIKPRYGINENAFKEIEAYRGIYQPSAAQAENA
;
A
#
# COMPACT_ATOMS: atom_id res chain seq x y z
N MET A 1 -12.46 14.85 49.67
CA MET A 1 -13.29 13.87 50.37
C MET A 1 -14.17 13.26 49.30
N ASN A 2 -13.70 12.19 48.67
CA ASN A 2 -14.47 11.42 47.70
C ASN A 2 -15.26 10.39 48.51
N ASP A 3 -16.52 10.35 48.25
CA ASP A 3 -17.50 9.46 48.87
C ASP A 3 -17.25 8.01 48.42
N ASP A 4 -16.55 7.26 49.26
CA ASP A 4 -15.98 5.94 48.98
C ASP A 4 -16.95 4.79 49.32
N THR A 5 -18.25 5.12 49.56
CA THR A 5 -19.24 4.18 50.13
C THR A 5 -20.20 3.55 49.10
N ALA A 6 -20.05 3.79 47.81
CA ALA A 6 -21.05 3.41 46.79
C ALA A 6 -20.78 2.14 45.97
N ASN A 7 -19.69 1.37 46.24
CA ASN A 7 -19.44 0.13 45.49
C ASN A 7 -19.68 -1.11 46.39
N PRO A 8 -20.79 -1.86 46.22
CA PRO A 8 -21.15 -3.01 47.05
C PRO A 8 -20.14 -4.19 46.95
N PHE A 9 -19.15 -4.15 46.04
CA PHE A 9 -18.20 -5.25 45.83
C PHE A 9 -16.83 -5.01 46.50
N ARG A 10 -16.60 -3.87 47.17
CA ARG A 10 -15.26 -3.51 47.74
C ARG A 10 -14.81 -4.37 48.91
N HIS A 11 -15.71 -5.12 49.56
CA HIS A 11 -15.39 -5.90 50.76
C HIS A 11 -15.68 -7.39 50.65
N GLN A 12 -15.85 -7.94 49.42
CA GLN A 12 -16.00 -9.38 49.27
C GLN A 12 -14.62 -10.05 49.11
N PRO A 13 -14.36 -11.18 49.81
CA PRO A 13 -13.15 -11.96 49.58
C PRO A 13 -13.11 -12.45 48.14
N ALA A 14 -11.92 -12.57 47.57
CA ALA A 14 -11.70 -13.05 46.22
C ALA A 14 -12.53 -14.31 45.93
N MET A 15 -13.58 -14.18 45.14
CA MET A 15 -14.36 -15.37 44.72
C MET A 15 -13.54 -16.18 43.74
N THR A 16 -13.29 -17.43 44.09
CA THR A 16 -12.79 -18.44 43.16
C THR A 16 -13.96 -18.90 42.30
N PHE A 17 -13.92 -18.63 41.01
CA PHE A 17 -14.90 -19.17 40.07
C PHE A 17 -14.70 -20.69 39.93
N ALA A 18 -15.78 -21.45 40.10
CA ALA A 18 -15.75 -22.91 39.92
C ALA A 18 -15.48 -23.24 38.44
N ASN A 19 -14.85 -24.37 38.19
CA ASN A 19 -14.57 -24.88 36.83
C ASN A 19 -15.86 -24.98 36.02
N GLY A 20 -15.77 -24.64 34.70
CA GLY A 20 -16.89 -24.79 33.77
C GLY A 20 -17.40 -26.25 33.68
N ALA A 21 -18.54 -26.47 33.06
CA ALA A 21 -19.28 -27.74 32.99
C ALA A 21 -18.49 -28.97 32.48
N HIS A 22 -17.28 -28.78 31.93
CA HIS A 22 -16.43 -29.87 31.39
C HIS A 22 -15.13 -30.09 32.17
N GLY A 23 -14.98 -29.57 33.39
CA GLY A 23 -13.82 -29.83 34.24
C GLY A 23 -12.49 -29.26 33.77
N THR A 24 -12.46 -28.49 32.70
CA THR A 24 -11.26 -27.78 32.24
C THR A 24 -11.11 -26.47 32.99
N SER A 25 -9.95 -26.26 33.61
CA SER A 25 -9.58 -24.99 34.26
C SER A 25 -9.53 -23.88 33.22
N LEU A 26 -10.64 -23.13 33.11
CA LEU A 26 -10.68 -21.91 32.29
C LEU A 26 -10.24 -20.75 33.17
N SER A 27 -9.19 -20.06 32.76
CA SER A 27 -8.73 -18.85 33.44
C SER A 27 -9.83 -17.78 33.41
N PRO A 28 -10.07 -17.03 34.52
CA PRO A 28 -10.95 -15.88 34.54
C PRO A 28 -10.46 -14.84 33.52
N PRO A 29 -11.29 -13.85 33.12
CA PRO A 29 -10.88 -12.80 32.19
C PRO A 29 -9.65 -12.06 32.70
N PRO A 30 -8.78 -11.53 31.77
CA PRO A 30 -7.53 -10.88 32.14
C PRO A 30 -7.74 -9.73 33.13
N PRO A 31 -6.81 -9.49 34.08
CA PRO A 31 -6.96 -8.46 35.12
C PRO A 31 -7.08 -7.02 34.61
N GLN A 32 -6.75 -6.75 33.36
CA GLN A 32 -6.92 -5.42 32.73
C GLN A 32 -8.37 -4.99 32.56
N GLN A 33 -9.33 -5.90 32.76
CA GLN A 33 -10.76 -5.65 32.75
C GLN A 33 -11.37 -5.82 34.14
N ALA A 34 -10.55 -5.79 35.17
CA ALA A 34 -10.99 -5.87 36.55
C ALA A 34 -11.81 -4.60 36.91
N GLY A 35 -12.89 -4.81 37.64
CA GLY A 35 -13.88 -3.79 37.99
C GLY A 35 -15.25 -4.17 37.46
N HIS A 36 -15.71 -3.51 36.43
CA HIS A 36 -17.07 -3.67 35.90
C HIS A 36 -17.38 -5.09 35.38
N CYS A 37 -16.41 -5.72 34.75
CA CYS A 37 -16.50 -7.08 34.23
C CYS A 37 -16.70 -8.10 35.36
N MET A 38 -15.94 -7.95 36.44
CA MET A 38 -16.02 -8.85 37.60
C MET A 38 -17.33 -8.69 38.38
N ASP A 39 -17.85 -7.47 38.48
CA ASP A 39 -19.13 -7.22 39.15
C ASP A 39 -20.29 -7.99 38.47
N VAL A 40 -20.33 -7.98 37.13
CA VAL A 40 -21.34 -8.72 36.37
C VAL A 40 -21.18 -10.23 36.54
N TRP A 41 -19.93 -10.73 36.53
CA TRP A 41 -19.66 -12.16 36.72
C TRP A 41 -20.05 -12.64 38.13
N VAL A 42 -19.78 -11.83 39.17
CA VAL A 42 -20.18 -12.13 40.55
C VAL A 42 -21.71 -12.20 40.66
N VAL A 43 -22.44 -11.27 40.01
CA VAL A 43 -23.91 -11.34 39.98
C VAL A 43 -24.39 -12.60 39.26
N CYS A 44 -23.81 -12.94 38.11
CA CYS A 44 -24.17 -14.15 37.37
C CYS A 44 -23.95 -15.43 38.18
N GLU A 45 -22.83 -15.56 38.89
CA GLU A 45 -22.57 -16.71 39.78
C GLU A 45 -23.50 -16.77 40.98
N SER A 46 -23.87 -15.60 41.55
CA SER A 46 -24.81 -15.52 42.68
C SER A 46 -26.24 -15.87 42.32
N LEU A 47 -26.62 -15.72 41.05
CA LEU A 47 -27.93 -16.07 40.51
C LEU A 47 -28.00 -17.48 39.92
N LEU A 48 -26.88 -18.22 39.91
CA LEU A 48 -26.83 -19.59 39.44
C LEU A 48 -27.63 -20.50 40.36
N GLN A 49 -28.52 -21.30 39.80
CA GLN A 49 -29.32 -22.24 40.60
C GLN A 49 -28.54 -23.46 41.03
N ALA A 50 -28.96 -24.11 42.12
CA ALA A 50 -28.27 -25.27 42.66
C ALA A 50 -28.28 -26.51 41.75
N ASP A 51 -29.18 -26.57 40.79
CA ASP A 51 -29.27 -27.57 39.73
C ASP A 51 -28.38 -27.28 38.50
N GLY A 52 -27.61 -26.18 38.52
CA GLY A 52 -26.75 -25.74 37.43
C GLY A 52 -27.46 -24.93 36.36
N THR A 53 -28.74 -24.58 36.53
CA THR A 53 -29.48 -23.73 35.58
C THR A 53 -28.90 -22.33 35.55
N LEU A 54 -28.49 -21.87 34.34
CA LEU A 54 -27.91 -20.55 34.16
C LEU A 54 -28.96 -19.43 34.28
N PRO A 55 -28.64 -18.30 34.96
CA PRO A 55 -29.56 -17.17 35.04
C PRO A 55 -29.84 -16.62 33.63
N THR A 56 -31.06 -16.07 33.49
CA THR A 56 -31.44 -15.38 32.26
C THR A 56 -30.84 -13.96 32.24
N LYS A 57 -30.65 -13.41 31.03
CA LYS A 57 -30.19 -12.01 30.85
C LYS A 57 -31.07 -11.03 31.62
N ALA A 58 -32.37 -11.24 31.62
CA ALA A 58 -33.32 -10.37 32.30
C ALA A 58 -33.13 -10.35 33.83
N GLN A 59 -32.81 -11.51 34.43
CA GLN A 59 -32.52 -11.61 35.87
C GLN A 59 -31.23 -10.86 36.22
N VAL A 60 -30.17 -10.97 35.41
CA VAL A 60 -28.89 -10.28 35.64
C VAL A 60 -29.09 -8.75 35.48
N LEU A 61 -29.80 -8.32 34.46
CA LEU A 61 -30.07 -6.88 34.23
C LEU A 61 -30.97 -6.26 35.28
N ALA A 62 -31.81 -7.04 35.97
CA ALA A 62 -32.67 -6.60 37.03
C ALA A 62 -32.01 -6.55 38.42
N ASP A 63 -30.76 -7.07 38.53
CA ASP A 63 -30.07 -7.07 39.81
C ASP A 63 -29.67 -5.68 40.26
N ALA A 64 -30.09 -5.30 41.48
CA ALA A 64 -29.88 -3.97 42.04
C ALA A 64 -28.39 -3.59 42.16
N ARG A 65 -27.49 -4.58 42.28
CA ARG A 65 -26.03 -4.35 42.34
C ARG A 65 -25.48 -3.76 41.05
N LEU A 66 -26.15 -3.96 39.91
CA LEU A 66 -25.77 -3.47 38.59
C LEU A 66 -26.57 -2.25 38.14
N ALA A 67 -27.41 -1.69 39.02
CA ALA A 67 -28.35 -0.58 38.70
C ALA A 67 -27.64 0.70 38.16
N GLN A 68 -26.37 0.93 38.55
CA GLN A 68 -25.58 2.08 38.08
C GLN A 68 -24.69 1.73 36.88
N SER A 69 -24.74 0.49 36.40
CA SER A 69 -23.88 0.01 35.32
C SER A 69 -24.52 0.26 33.96
N ASN A 70 -23.67 0.55 32.95
CA ASN A 70 -24.14 0.70 31.58
C ASN A 70 -24.76 -0.60 31.08
N ARG A 71 -26.04 -0.57 30.71
CA ARG A 71 -26.82 -1.74 30.32
C ARG A 71 -26.18 -2.56 29.20
N ASN A 72 -25.58 -1.90 28.20
CA ASN A 72 -24.92 -2.60 27.08
C ASN A 72 -23.68 -3.35 27.55
N ASN A 73 -22.92 -2.78 28.49
CA ASN A 73 -21.75 -3.44 29.06
C ASN A 73 -22.15 -4.66 29.90
N VAL A 74 -23.21 -4.55 30.69
CA VAL A 74 -23.74 -5.67 31.48
C VAL A 74 -24.22 -6.80 30.58
N GLU A 75 -24.88 -6.50 29.46
CA GLU A 75 -25.30 -7.52 28.49
C GLU A 75 -24.11 -8.23 27.83
N GLN A 76 -23.07 -7.50 27.44
CA GLN A 76 -21.88 -8.09 26.84
C GLN A 76 -21.15 -9.02 27.81
N GLU A 77 -20.99 -8.60 29.06
CA GLU A 77 -20.31 -9.39 30.08
C GLU A 77 -21.14 -10.60 30.52
N TYR A 78 -22.47 -10.50 30.57
CA TYR A 78 -23.33 -11.66 30.78
C TYR A 78 -23.16 -12.73 29.72
N TYR A 79 -23.12 -12.36 28.41
CA TYR A 79 -22.89 -13.35 27.35
C TYR A 79 -21.49 -13.94 27.39
N ARG A 80 -20.49 -13.17 27.81
CA ARG A 80 -19.12 -13.63 28.00
C ARG A 80 -19.03 -14.64 29.12
N TRP A 81 -19.60 -14.35 30.28
CA TRP A 81 -19.72 -15.26 31.42
C TRP A 81 -20.46 -16.54 31.04
N ARG A 82 -21.62 -16.44 30.41
CA ARG A 82 -22.42 -17.60 29.99
C ARG A 82 -21.66 -18.53 29.06
N ARG A 83 -20.91 -18.00 28.11
CA ARG A 83 -20.06 -18.79 27.21
C ARG A 83 -18.93 -19.48 27.96
N TRP A 84 -18.26 -18.77 28.85
CA TRP A 84 -17.21 -19.36 29.70
C TRP A 84 -17.75 -20.51 30.53
N ARG A 85 -18.89 -20.31 31.18
CA ARG A 85 -19.54 -21.30 32.03
C ARG A 85 -20.00 -22.57 31.26
N SER A 86 -20.41 -22.43 29.98
CA SER A 86 -20.80 -23.54 29.11
C SER A 86 -19.63 -24.20 28.36
N GLY A 87 -18.38 -23.89 28.69
CA GLY A 87 -17.19 -24.53 28.11
C GLY A 87 -16.76 -24.03 26.74
N GLY A 88 -17.29 -22.88 26.26
CA GLY A 88 -16.89 -22.24 25.01
C GLY A 88 -15.66 -21.36 25.15
N SER A 89 -14.75 -21.38 24.13
CA SER A 89 -13.56 -20.55 24.15
C SER A 89 -13.89 -19.04 24.14
N SER A 90 -13.07 -18.24 24.82
CA SER A 90 -13.28 -16.80 25.09
C SER A 90 -13.00 -15.88 23.91
N SER A 91 -13.29 -16.24 22.66
CA SER A 91 -13.17 -15.34 21.52
C SER A 91 -14.47 -14.53 21.34
N LEU A 92 -14.34 -13.22 21.39
CA LEU A 92 -15.42 -12.24 21.20
C LEU A 92 -16.04 -12.30 19.80
N SER A 93 -17.27 -12.79 19.67
CA SER A 93 -18.18 -12.34 18.62
C SER A 93 -19.61 -12.50 19.10
N GLY A 94 -20.39 -11.42 19.07
CA GLY A 94 -21.80 -11.41 19.46
C GLY A 94 -22.61 -12.41 18.62
N GLY A 95 -23.15 -13.43 19.26
CA GLY A 95 -23.91 -14.47 18.59
C GLY A 95 -25.42 -14.19 18.60
N VAL A 96 -26.02 -14.33 17.45
CA VAL A 96 -27.47 -14.52 17.27
C VAL A 96 -27.73 -16.03 17.35
N ASN A 97 -28.80 -16.39 18.06
CA ASN A 97 -29.24 -17.73 18.38
C ASN A 97 -29.58 -18.55 17.10
N PRO A 98 -29.02 -19.76 16.89
CA PRO A 98 -29.44 -20.66 15.83
C PRO A 98 -30.49 -21.63 16.37
N ALA A 99 -31.74 -21.22 16.43
CA ALA A 99 -32.84 -22.16 16.58
C ALA A 99 -34.00 -21.73 15.68
N ALA A 100 -34.36 -22.66 14.78
CA ALA A 100 -35.53 -22.66 13.91
C ALA A 100 -35.31 -22.10 12.49
N PHE A 101 -34.67 -22.93 11.64
CA PHE A 101 -35.11 -23.04 10.23
C PHE A 101 -35.08 -24.52 9.83
N THR A 102 -36.26 -25.09 9.66
CA THR A 102 -36.51 -26.39 9.02
C THR A 102 -36.25 -26.22 7.51
N PHE A 103 -35.34 -26.98 6.99
CA PHE A 103 -35.06 -27.05 5.55
C PHE A 103 -36.13 -27.89 4.85
N HIS A 104 -36.81 -27.32 3.87
CA HIS A 104 -37.49 -28.06 2.82
C HIS A 104 -36.42 -28.47 1.78
N THR A 105 -36.37 -29.80 1.54
CA THR A 105 -35.57 -30.40 0.49
C THR A 105 -36.26 -30.15 -0.86
N GLY A 106 -35.57 -29.41 -1.74
CA GLY A 106 -35.96 -29.18 -3.12
C GLY A 106 -34.77 -28.72 -3.95
N ASP A 107 -34.34 -29.57 -4.83
CA ASP A 107 -33.48 -29.42 -6.01
C ASP A 107 -32.03 -28.94 -5.89
N ASN A 108 -31.18 -29.91 -6.21
CA ASN A 108 -29.74 -29.80 -6.47
C ASN A 108 -29.46 -28.86 -7.66
N ASN A 109 -28.99 -27.66 -7.37
CA ASN A 109 -27.97 -26.89 -8.11
C ASN A 109 -27.46 -25.77 -7.21
N MET A 110 -26.69 -26.13 -6.19
CA MET A 110 -25.93 -25.13 -5.41
C MET A 110 -24.55 -25.00 -6.05
N GLU A 111 -24.32 -23.87 -6.72
CA GLU A 111 -22.98 -23.32 -6.88
C GLU A 111 -22.29 -23.31 -5.51
N LYS A 112 -21.09 -23.88 -5.43
CA LYS A 112 -20.28 -23.83 -4.20
C LYS A 112 -20.14 -22.39 -3.77
N PRO A 113 -20.41 -22.05 -2.49
CA PRO A 113 -20.16 -20.70 -2.01
C PRO A 113 -18.70 -20.35 -2.28
N PRO A 114 -18.40 -19.12 -2.76
CA PRO A 114 -17.05 -18.71 -3.07
C PRO A 114 -16.16 -18.96 -1.86
N LYS A 115 -14.99 -19.55 -2.08
CA LYS A 115 -13.99 -19.74 -1.02
C LYS A 115 -13.71 -18.38 -0.40
N LYS A 116 -14.06 -18.17 0.86
CA LYS A 116 -13.69 -16.95 1.60
C LYS A 116 -12.19 -16.87 1.67
N ILE A 117 -11.61 -15.97 0.92
CA ILE A 117 -10.19 -15.69 0.90
C ILE A 117 -9.91 -14.75 2.10
N PRO A 118 -9.12 -15.16 3.10
CA PRO A 118 -8.78 -14.27 4.19
C PRO A 118 -7.87 -13.16 3.67
N PHE A 119 -8.26 -11.91 3.88
CA PHE A 119 -7.44 -10.74 3.58
C PHE A 119 -6.65 -10.28 4.82
N THR A 120 -5.62 -9.49 4.59
CA THR A 120 -4.76 -8.96 5.66
C THR A 120 -4.55 -7.45 5.52
N ASN A 121 -4.58 -6.74 6.66
CA ASN A 121 -4.02 -5.40 6.77
C ASN A 121 -2.76 -5.54 7.63
N THR A 122 -1.58 -5.36 7.04
CA THR A 122 -0.32 -5.62 7.75
C THR A 122 0.67 -4.47 7.54
N ILE A 123 1.31 -4.04 8.61
CA ILE A 123 2.44 -3.09 8.56
C ILE A 123 3.70 -3.79 9.05
N TYR A 124 4.71 -3.89 8.19
CA TYR A 124 6.06 -4.32 8.52
C TYR A 124 6.85 -3.12 8.99
N TYR A 125 7.30 -3.13 10.25
CA TYR A 125 7.98 -1.99 10.86
C TYR A 125 9.31 -2.39 11.50
N GLY A 126 10.23 -1.45 11.62
CA GLY A 126 11.53 -1.66 12.25
C GLY A 126 12.61 -0.75 11.71
N PRO A 127 13.85 -0.87 12.18
CA PRO A 127 14.99 -0.07 11.75
C PRO A 127 15.24 -0.14 10.24
N PRO A 128 15.90 0.86 9.64
CA PRO A 128 16.28 0.82 8.23
C PRO A 128 17.23 -0.34 7.92
N GLY A 129 17.12 -0.90 6.71
CA GLY A 129 17.98 -2.01 6.28
C GLY A 129 17.68 -3.37 6.91
N THR A 130 16.48 -3.58 7.49
CA THR A 130 16.06 -4.89 8.04
C THR A 130 15.33 -5.79 7.05
N GLY A 131 15.37 -5.46 5.75
CA GLY A 131 14.81 -6.30 4.70
C GLY A 131 13.29 -6.15 4.49
N LYS A 132 12.66 -5.08 4.96
CA LYS A 132 11.21 -4.83 4.79
C LYS A 132 10.79 -4.90 3.32
N THR A 133 11.48 -4.17 2.45
CA THR A 133 11.21 -4.17 1.00
C THR A 133 11.45 -5.53 0.35
N HIS A 134 12.49 -6.25 0.78
CA HIS A 134 12.74 -7.62 0.32
C HIS A 134 11.61 -8.58 0.75
N LYS A 135 11.08 -8.43 1.96
CA LYS A 135 9.92 -9.20 2.44
C LYS A 135 8.71 -8.96 1.55
N ILE A 136 8.45 -7.71 1.18
CA ILE A 136 7.37 -7.35 0.24
C ILE A 136 7.60 -8.01 -1.11
N SER A 137 8.81 -7.92 -1.67
CA SER A 137 9.13 -8.55 -2.96
C SER A 137 8.79 -10.04 -2.99
N GLY A 138 9.07 -10.76 -1.89
CA GLY A 138 8.68 -12.17 -1.75
C GLY A 138 7.15 -12.39 -1.64
N LEU A 139 6.39 -11.37 -1.19
CA LEU A 139 4.93 -11.46 -1.15
C LEU A 139 4.29 -11.20 -2.51
N LEU A 140 4.95 -10.47 -3.43
CA LEU A 140 4.40 -10.11 -4.73
C LEU A 140 4.03 -11.32 -5.58
N GLU A 141 4.71 -12.45 -5.41
CA GLU A 141 4.40 -13.70 -6.12
C GLU A 141 2.97 -14.18 -5.81
N LYS A 142 2.49 -13.96 -4.59
CA LYS A 142 1.11 -14.29 -4.19
C LYS A 142 0.07 -13.53 -5.02
N TYR A 143 0.39 -12.31 -5.44
CA TYR A 143 -0.48 -11.41 -6.21
C TYR A 143 -0.14 -11.39 -7.70
N SER A 144 0.57 -12.40 -8.15
CA SER A 144 0.91 -12.61 -9.55
C SER A 144 0.36 -13.96 -9.95
N PRO A 145 -0.84 -14.04 -10.53
CA PRO A 145 -1.41 -15.32 -10.96
C PRO A 145 -0.41 -16.03 -11.88
N PRO A 146 -0.26 -17.36 -11.75
CA PRO A 146 0.61 -18.12 -12.64
C PRO A 146 0.09 -17.97 -14.07
N ALA A 147 1.03 -17.84 -15.02
CA ALA A 147 0.67 -17.91 -16.43
C ALA A 147 -0.03 -19.26 -16.68
N PRO A 148 -1.23 -19.29 -17.31
CA PRO A 148 -1.91 -20.54 -17.62
C PRO A 148 -1.00 -21.41 -18.48
N ALA A 149 -0.76 -22.64 -18.04
CA ALA A 149 0.18 -23.56 -18.69
C ALA A 149 -0.24 -23.98 -20.11
N ASN A 150 -1.55 -23.93 -20.41
CA ASN A 150 -2.13 -24.11 -21.74
C ASN A 150 -3.33 -23.17 -21.88
N ILE A 151 -3.21 -22.20 -22.76
CA ILE A 151 -4.31 -21.30 -23.12
C ILE A 151 -5.01 -21.91 -24.31
N GLU A 152 -6.35 -22.11 -24.22
CA GLU A 152 -7.18 -22.51 -25.35
C GLU A 152 -7.07 -21.48 -26.48
N GLU A 153 -7.20 -21.92 -27.73
CA GLU A 153 -6.99 -21.06 -28.91
C GLU A 153 -7.92 -19.85 -28.92
N GLU A 154 -9.16 -20.03 -28.46
CA GLU A 154 -10.15 -18.95 -28.33
C GLU A 154 -9.71 -17.90 -27.30
N GLU A 155 -9.20 -18.32 -26.15
CA GLU A 155 -8.70 -17.42 -25.11
C GLU A 155 -7.41 -16.73 -25.54
N ARG A 156 -6.52 -17.43 -26.26
CA ARG A 156 -5.33 -16.87 -26.88
C ARG A 156 -5.69 -15.76 -27.88
N PHE A 157 -6.71 -15.98 -28.69
CA PHE A 157 -7.22 -15.00 -29.65
C PHE A 157 -7.82 -13.78 -28.91
N ARG A 158 -8.59 -14.01 -27.86
CA ARG A 158 -9.18 -12.94 -27.03
C ARG A 158 -8.11 -12.07 -26.37
N LEU A 159 -7.07 -12.66 -25.80
CA LEU A 159 -5.94 -11.94 -25.19
C LEU A 159 -5.16 -11.11 -26.22
N TRP A 160 -5.00 -11.65 -27.43
CA TRP A 160 -4.42 -10.92 -28.54
C TRP A 160 -5.25 -9.70 -28.94
N GLN A 161 -6.56 -9.89 -29.07
CA GLN A 161 -7.48 -8.79 -29.37
C GLN A 161 -7.43 -7.71 -28.30
N GLN A 162 -7.43 -8.09 -27.02
CA GLN A 162 -7.32 -7.14 -25.91
C GLN A 162 -6.02 -6.34 -25.98
N LYS A 163 -4.88 -6.99 -26.23
CA LYS A 163 -3.59 -6.31 -26.44
C LYS A 163 -3.66 -5.28 -27.57
N CYS A 164 -4.19 -5.67 -28.72
CA CYS A 164 -4.32 -4.75 -29.86
C CYS A 164 -5.24 -3.56 -29.52
N ILE A 165 -6.35 -3.79 -28.81
CA ILE A 165 -7.26 -2.73 -28.35
C ILE A 165 -6.51 -1.74 -27.46
N GLU A 166 -5.74 -2.22 -26.48
CA GLU A 166 -4.95 -1.37 -25.57
C GLU A 166 -3.86 -0.57 -26.28
N GLU A 167 -3.18 -1.17 -27.26
CA GLU A 167 -2.17 -0.48 -28.05
C GLU A 167 -2.78 0.61 -28.94
N ILE A 168 -3.91 0.32 -29.60
CA ILE A 168 -4.67 1.27 -30.40
C ILE A 168 -5.17 2.42 -29.52
N ALA A 169 -5.70 2.14 -28.35
CA ALA A 169 -6.26 3.14 -27.43
C ALA A 169 -5.23 4.15 -26.92
N LYS A 170 -3.93 3.85 -26.92
CA LYS A 170 -2.86 4.79 -26.54
C LYS A 170 -2.62 5.89 -27.55
N MET A 171 -3.06 5.72 -28.79
CA MET A 171 -2.84 6.66 -29.87
C MET A 171 -3.73 7.91 -29.77
N GLU A 172 -3.49 8.93 -30.59
CA GLU A 172 -4.32 10.14 -30.69
C GLU A 172 -5.77 9.82 -31.11
N TRP A 173 -6.73 10.61 -30.67
CA TRP A 173 -8.15 10.36 -30.90
C TRP A 173 -8.51 10.11 -32.37
N TRP A 174 -8.00 10.92 -33.30
CA TRP A 174 -8.31 10.77 -34.72
C TRP A 174 -7.75 9.46 -35.30
N LYS A 175 -6.59 8.99 -34.81
CA LYS A 175 -6.01 7.69 -35.21
C LYS A 175 -6.85 6.52 -34.70
N VAL A 176 -7.34 6.61 -33.47
CA VAL A 176 -8.23 5.57 -32.89
C VAL A 176 -9.56 5.51 -33.64
N ILE A 177 -10.10 6.66 -34.06
CA ILE A 177 -11.31 6.73 -34.88
C ILE A 177 -11.05 6.20 -36.29
N ALA A 178 -9.90 6.48 -36.88
CA ALA A 178 -9.49 5.91 -38.17
C ALA A 178 -9.39 4.39 -38.08
N ALA A 179 -8.79 3.86 -37.01
CA ALA A 179 -8.74 2.42 -36.73
C ALA A 179 -10.14 1.80 -36.62
N ALA A 180 -11.04 2.43 -35.85
CA ALA A 180 -12.41 1.96 -35.70
C ALA A 180 -13.18 1.94 -37.01
N LEU A 181 -13.10 2.98 -37.84
CA LEU A 181 -13.71 3.04 -39.15
C LEU A 181 -13.08 2.04 -40.12
N TYR A 182 -11.77 1.79 -40.02
CA TYR A 182 -11.08 0.78 -40.82
C TYR A 182 -11.54 -0.62 -40.45
N ASP A 183 -11.59 -0.95 -39.18
CA ASP A 183 -12.09 -2.24 -38.68
C ASP A 183 -13.54 -2.51 -39.16
N MET A 184 -14.41 -1.51 -38.98
CA MET A 184 -15.80 -1.60 -39.40
C MET A 184 -15.96 -1.76 -40.90
N SER A 185 -15.02 -1.32 -41.72
CA SER A 185 -15.09 -1.31 -43.18
C SER A 185 -14.26 -2.40 -43.83
N ARG A 186 -13.37 -3.07 -43.11
CA ARG A 186 -12.56 -4.15 -43.62
C ARG A 186 -13.29 -5.49 -43.50
N ASN A 187 -13.30 -6.24 -44.57
CA ASN A 187 -13.78 -7.62 -44.56
C ASN A 187 -12.58 -8.56 -44.31
N ALA A 188 -12.46 -9.10 -43.10
CA ALA A 188 -11.34 -9.95 -42.73
C ALA A 188 -11.19 -11.19 -43.63
N ALA A 189 -12.30 -11.81 -44.03
CA ALA A 189 -12.28 -12.99 -44.87
C ALA A 189 -11.78 -12.74 -46.30
N LYS A 190 -12.02 -11.53 -46.82
CA LYS A 190 -11.58 -11.12 -48.17
C LYS A 190 -10.31 -10.28 -48.16
N ARG A 191 -9.85 -9.86 -46.98
CA ARG A 191 -8.73 -8.89 -46.78
C ARG A 191 -8.89 -7.60 -47.59
N GLU A 192 -10.16 -7.20 -47.85
CA GLU A 192 -10.51 -6.04 -48.66
C GLU A 192 -11.19 -4.97 -47.83
N PHE A 193 -10.95 -3.71 -48.20
CA PHE A 193 -11.61 -2.55 -47.63
C PHE A 193 -12.83 -2.13 -48.48
N ASP A 194 -14.01 -2.05 -47.84
CA ASP A 194 -15.23 -1.58 -48.52
C ASP A 194 -15.28 -0.04 -48.46
N LYS A 195 -14.90 0.60 -49.58
CA LYS A 195 -14.94 2.06 -49.75
C LYS A 195 -16.35 2.66 -49.65
N ASN A 196 -17.40 1.84 -49.78
CA ASN A 196 -18.78 2.32 -49.71
C ASN A 196 -19.34 2.28 -48.29
N ARG A 197 -18.69 1.59 -47.39
CA ARG A 197 -19.14 1.50 -46.02
C ARG A 197 -18.91 2.82 -45.27
N SER A 198 -19.91 3.20 -44.49
CA SER A 198 -19.89 4.39 -43.67
C SER A 198 -20.63 4.10 -42.37
N ALA A 199 -20.17 4.72 -41.26
CA ALA A 199 -20.72 4.51 -39.92
C ALA A 199 -21.31 5.81 -39.36
N ALA A 200 -22.42 5.70 -38.64
CA ALA A 200 -22.95 6.83 -37.88
C ALA A 200 -22.09 7.05 -36.62
N LYS A 201 -21.98 8.31 -36.15
CA LYS A 201 -21.23 8.65 -34.94
C LYS A 201 -21.55 7.72 -33.76
N ARG A 202 -22.83 7.40 -33.53
CA ARG A 202 -23.28 6.50 -32.46
C ARG A 202 -22.73 5.06 -32.58
N GLU A 203 -22.37 4.61 -33.77
CA GLU A 203 -21.79 3.30 -34.05
C GLU A 203 -20.28 3.34 -33.74
N ILE A 204 -19.62 4.41 -34.16
CA ILE A 204 -18.19 4.66 -33.87
C ILE A 204 -17.93 4.69 -32.36
N VAL A 205 -18.74 5.44 -31.58
CA VAL A 205 -18.61 5.53 -30.12
C VAL A 205 -18.76 4.16 -29.44
N LYS A 206 -19.52 3.23 -30.00
CA LYS A 206 -19.71 1.88 -29.44
C LYS A 206 -18.57 0.91 -29.77
N HIS A 207 -17.64 1.29 -30.65
CA HIS A 207 -16.54 0.43 -31.06
C HIS A 207 -15.60 0.11 -29.89
N PRO A 208 -15.06 -1.13 -29.78
CA PRO A 208 -14.15 -1.52 -28.70
C PRO A 208 -12.97 -0.57 -28.52
N PHE A 209 -12.32 -0.11 -29.58
CA PHE A 209 -11.18 0.82 -29.53
C PHE A 209 -11.55 2.16 -28.90
N ILE A 210 -12.73 2.67 -29.22
CA ILE A 210 -13.23 3.92 -28.67
C ILE A 210 -13.63 3.76 -27.20
N LYS A 211 -14.27 2.65 -26.85
CA LYS A 211 -14.64 2.34 -25.47
C LYS A 211 -13.41 2.23 -24.57
N GLU A 212 -12.36 1.54 -25.02
CA GLU A 212 -11.12 1.42 -24.26
C GLU A 212 -10.46 2.77 -24.06
N LYS A 213 -10.28 3.57 -25.14
CA LYS A 213 -9.73 4.91 -25.04
C LYS A 213 -10.55 5.84 -24.16
N ALA A 214 -11.83 5.61 -24.07
CA ALA A 214 -12.78 6.40 -23.32
C ALA A 214 -13.12 5.80 -21.95
N ALA A 215 -12.48 4.69 -21.55
CA ALA A 215 -12.81 3.94 -20.34
C ALA A 215 -12.73 4.79 -19.05
N GLU A 216 -11.92 5.85 -19.05
CA GLU A 216 -11.76 6.80 -17.96
C GLU A 216 -12.60 8.08 -18.11
N LYS A 217 -13.47 8.20 -19.12
CA LYS A 217 -14.20 9.44 -19.47
C LYS A 217 -15.71 9.29 -19.40
N ASP A 218 -16.39 10.38 -19.02
CA ASP A 218 -17.86 10.45 -19.04
C ASP A 218 -18.42 10.28 -20.46
N LYS A 219 -19.67 9.75 -20.58
CA LYS A 219 -20.32 9.44 -21.85
C LYS A 219 -20.51 10.66 -22.74
N ASP A 220 -20.81 11.82 -22.18
CA ASP A 220 -21.03 13.06 -22.94
C ASP A 220 -19.70 13.62 -23.48
N LEU A 221 -18.64 13.55 -22.68
CA LEU A 221 -17.29 13.88 -23.11
C LEU A 221 -16.78 12.96 -24.22
N GLN A 222 -17.09 11.65 -24.16
CA GLN A 222 -16.73 10.69 -25.23
C GLN A 222 -17.32 11.10 -26.58
N GLN A 223 -18.59 11.49 -26.60
CA GLN A 223 -19.25 11.92 -27.85
C GLN A 223 -18.65 13.21 -28.41
N SER A 224 -18.26 14.15 -27.56
CA SER A 224 -17.64 15.41 -27.97
C SER A 224 -16.23 15.20 -28.56
N PHE A 225 -15.40 14.35 -27.93
CA PHE A 225 -14.07 14.03 -28.47
C PHE A 225 -14.14 13.34 -29.84
N VAL A 226 -15.06 12.38 -30.00
CA VAL A 226 -15.25 11.71 -31.29
C VAL A 226 -15.75 12.69 -32.34
N GLN A 227 -16.69 13.58 -32.00
CA GLN A 227 -17.19 14.60 -32.92
C GLN A 227 -16.09 15.55 -33.38
N ASN A 228 -15.31 16.10 -32.44
CA ASN A 228 -14.25 17.04 -32.72
C ASN A 228 -13.17 16.41 -33.60
N ALA A 229 -12.68 15.22 -33.26
CA ALA A 229 -11.68 14.54 -34.07
C ALA A 229 -12.17 14.23 -35.51
N LEU A 230 -13.43 13.81 -35.67
CA LEU A 230 -14.03 13.60 -36.99
C LEU A 230 -14.11 14.89 -37.81
N VAL A 231 -14.49 15.99 -37.17
CA VAL A 231 -14.64 17.29 -37.84
C VAL A 231 -13.28 17.90 -38.20
N PHE A 232 -12.34 17.92 -37.27
CA PHE A 232 -11.03 18.54 -37.48
C PHE A 232 -10.17 17.81 -38.52
N HIS A 233 -10.28 16.47 -38.60
CA HIS A 233 -9.52 15.67 -39.56
C HIS A 233 -10.35 15.24 -40.78
N ALA A 234 -11.33 16.04 -41.14
CA ALA A 234 -12.17 15.83 -42.31
C ALA A 234 -11.76 16.66 -43.51
N THR A 235 -12.15 16.20 -44.70
CA THR A 235 -11.99 16.98 -45.94
C THR A 235 -12.80 18.28 -45.93
N ASP A 236 -12.39 19.28 -46.74
CA ASP A 236 -13.17 20.47 -46.94
C ASP A 236 -14.55 20.18 -47.59
N ASN A 237 -15.50 21.10 -47.37
CA ASN A 237 -16.85 21.00 -47.95
C ASN A 237 -17.72 19.81 -47.49
N ILE A 238 -17.75 19.59 -46.20
CA ILE A 238 -18.67 18.57 -45.63
C ILE A 238 -20.09 19.18 -45.48
N PRO A 239 -21.13 18.52 -46.00
CA PRO A 239 -22.51 18.99 -45.85
C PRO A 239 -22.92 19.16 -44.37
N GLY A 240 -23.32 20.39 -43.98
CA GLY A 240 -23.82 20.70 -42.63
C GLY A 240 -22.74 20.90 -41.58
N ILE A 241 -21.51 21.20 -41.96
CA ILE A 241 -20.42 21.61 -41.07
C ILE A 241 -19.83 22.92 -41.57
N THR A 242 -19.96 23.98 -40.79
CA THR A 242 -19.53 25.34 -41.12
C THR A 242 -18.13 25.69 -40.64
N THR A 243 -17.50 24.85 -39.84
CA THR A 243 -16.19 25.10 -39.25
C THR A 243 -15.11 25.21 -40.34
N THR A 244 -14.32 26.27 -40.31
CA THR A 244 -13.20 26.53 -41.23
C THR A 244 -11.87 25.98 -40.70
N GLN A 245 -11.79 25.61 -39.43
CA GLN A 245 -10.57 25.05 -38.85
C GLN A 245 -10.48 23.57 -39.20
N ARG A 246 -9.40 23.19 -39.88
CA ARG A 246 -9.06 21.82 -40.23
C ARG A 246 -7.63 21.51 -39.81
N ASN A 247 -7.43 20.33 -39.26
CA ASN A 247 -6.11 19.83 -38.91
C ASN A 247 -5.62 18.84 -40.00
N ASN A 248 -4.35 18.91 -40.33
CA ASN A 248 -3.76 17.88 -41.15
C ASN A 248 -3.38 16.67 -40.25
N PRO A 249 -3.56 15.41 -40.71
CA PRO A 249 -4.10 15.04 -42.03
C PRO A 249 -5.64 15.02 -42.08
N ALA A 250 -6.22 15.26 -43.26
CA ALA A 250 -7.65 15.09 -43.51
C ALA A 250 -7.91 13.65 -43.98
N VAL A 251 -8.36 12.80 -43.08
CA VAL A 251 -8.56 11.36 -43.33
C VAL A 251 -10.01 10.90 -43.29
N PHE A 252 -10.94 11.80 -42.94
CA PHE A 252 -12.37 11.52 -42.87
C PHE A 252 -13.18 12.25 -43.93
N THR A 253 -14.27 11.68 -44.38
CA THR A 253 -15.29 12.32 -45.17
C THR A 253 -16.69 11.95 -44.69
N ARG A 254 -17.68 12.85 -44.89
CA ARG A 254 -19.05 12.62 -44.43
C ARG A 254 -19.99 12.58 -45.61
N LYS A 255 -20.77 11.47 -45.70
CA LYS A 255 -21.81 11.26 -46.70
C LYS A 255 -23.11 12.01 -46.34
N ALA A 256 -23.97 12.24 -47.33
CA ALA A 256 -25.23 12.95 -47.15
C ALA A 256 -26.15 12.40 -46.03
N GLU A 257 -26.05 11.11 -45.70
CA GLU A 257 -26.80 10.46 -44.61
C GLU A 257 -26.25 10.71 -43.19
N ARG A 258 -25.40 11.73 -43.01
CA ARG A 258 -24.69 12.00 -41.72
C ARG A 258 -23.81 10.86 -41.23
N LYS A 259 -23.36 9.97 -42.16
CA LYS A 259 -22.42 8.88 -41.88
C LYS A 259 -21.00 9.25 -42.28
N TRP A 260 -20.04 8.78 -41.52
CA TRP A 260 -18.61 9.03 -41.72
C TRP A 260 -17.92 7.86 -42.41
N SER A 261 -16.99 8.14 -43.28
CA SER A 261 -16.15 7.18 -43.99
C SER A 261 -14.69 7.58 -43.87
N LEU A 262 -13.80 6.56 -43.87
CA LEU A 262 -12.36 6.74 -43.87
C LEU A 262 -11.87 6.87 -45.34
N LEU A 263 -11.00 7.86 -45.58
CA LEU A 263 -10.22 7.99 -46.81
C LEU A 263 -9.00 7.07 -46.68
N ILE A 264 -9.07 5.89 -47.28
CA ILE A 264 -8.10 4.81 -47.01
C ILE A 264 -6.69 5.15 -47.47
N ASP A 265 -6.55 5.82 -48.61
CA ASP A 265 -5.25 6.14 -49.20
C ASP A 265 -4.51 7.15 -48.31
N ASP A 266 -5.21 8.18 -47.84
CA ASP A 266 -4.71 9.16 -46.90
C ASP A 266 -4.42 8.53 -45.54
N ALA A 267 -5.33 7.69 -45.03
CA ALA A 267 -5.13 6.98 -43.76
C ALA A 267 -3.90 6.06 -43.81
N LYS A 268 -3.67 5.36 -44.91
CA LYS A 268 -2.46 4.54 -45.09
C LYS A 268 -1.18 5.36 -45.08
N GLN A 269 -1.22 6.56 -45.66
CA GLN A 269 -0.09 7.47 -45.69
C GLN A 269 0.25 8.03 -44.29
N TYR A 270 -0.76 8.43 -43.51
CA TYR A 270 -0.56 9.19 -42.27
C TYR A 270 -0.67 8.34 -41.00
N CYS A 271 -1.33 7.20 -41.03
CA CYS A 271 -1.50 6.31 -39.87
C CYS A 271 -1.43 4.81 -40.26
N GLY A 272 -0.62 4.45 -41.25
CA GLY A 272 -0.49 3.08 -41.75
C GLY A 272 -0.15 2.04 -40.70
N GLU A 273 0.62 2.41 -39.68
CA GLU A 273 1.00 1.52 -38.58
C GLU A 273 -0.22 1.05 -37.76
N ILE A 274 -1.15 1.97 -37.47
CA ILE A 274 -2.35 1.62 -36.70
C ILE A 274 -3.31 0.76 -37.54
N LEU A 275 -3.37 1.00 -38.87
CA LEU A 275 -4.18 0.17 -39.76
C LEU A 275 -3.63 -1.27 -39.86
N LYS A 276 -2.31 -1.44 -39.83
CA LYS A 276 -1.69 -2.77 -39.71
C LYS A 276 -2.10 -3.45 -38.42
N LEU A 277 -2.08 -2.73 -37.31
CA LEU A 277 -2.47 -3.28 -36.00
C LEU A 277 -3.95 -3.71 -35.99
N VAL A 278 -4.83 -3.01 -36.73
CA VAL A 278 -6.23 -3.45 -36.96
C VAL A 278 -6.28 -4.72 -37.80
N GLU A 279 -5.41 -4.87 -38.78
CA GLU A 279 -5.32 -6.11 -39.59
C GLU A 279 -4.90 -7.29 -38.70
N GLU A 280 -3.88 -7.11 -37.88
CA GLU A 280 -3.44 -8.10 -36.91
C GLU A 280 -4.52 -8.42 -35.85
N TYR A 281 -5.26 -7.40 -35.38
CA TYR A 281 -6.43 -7.59 -34.50
C TYR A 281 -7.48 -8.52 -35.08
N GLN A 282 -7.76 -8.42 -36.39
CA GLN A 282 -8.76 -9.26 -37.08
C GLN A 282 -8.21 -10.63 -37.43
N GLU A 283 -6.95 -10.74 -37.84
CA GLU A 283 -6.32 -12.00 -38.29
C GLU A 283 -5.89 -12.90 -37.14
N GLY A 284 -5.70 -12.32 -35.95
CA GLY A 284 -5.25 -13.05 -34.78
C GLY A 284 -3.72 -13.16 -34.66
N PRO A 285 -3.23 -13.77 -33.59
CA PRO A 285 -1.81 -13.89 -33.32
C PRO A 285 -1.13 -14.86 -34.26
N SER A 286 0.15 -14.60 -34.58
CA SER A 286 1.03 -15.58 -35.26
C SER A 286 1.16 -16.87 -34.44
N ALA A 287 1.52 -17.98 -35.09
CA ALA A 287 1.68 -19.27 -34.41
C ALA A 287 2.68 -19.21 -33.25
N ASP A 288 3.75 -18.40 -33.41
CA ASP A 288 4.81 -18.21 -32.40
C ASP A 288 4.45 -17.17 -31.34
N TRP A 289 3.34 -16.45 -31.49
CA TRP A 289 2.92 -15.50 -30.49
C TRP A 289 2.46 -16.25 -29.24
N GLN A 290 3.27 -16.14 -28.24
CA GLN A 290 2.82 -16.43 -26.88
C GLN A 290 2.18 -15.14 -26.39
N PRO A 291 1.01 -15.20 -25.73
CA PRO A 291 0.62 -14.04 -24.97
C PRO A 291 1.84 -13.73 -24.11
N VAL A 292 2.52 -12.63 -24.45
CA VAL A 292 3.36 -11.99 -23.47
C VAL A 292 2.36 -11.81 -22.35
N THR A 293 2.42 -12.71 -21.36
CA THR A 293 1.61 -12.58 -20.16
C THR A 293 1.77 -11.13 -19.81
N PRO A 294 0.72 -10.29 -19.97
CA PRO A 294 0.88 -8.86 -19.82
C PRO A 294 1.43 -8.74 -18.44
N ASN A 295 2.74 -8.41 -18.42
CA ASN A 295 3.56 -8.21 -17.26
C ASN A 295 2.86 -8.81 -16.03
N LYS A 296 2.91 -10.19 -15.83
CA LYS A 296 2.09 -11.03 -14.92
C LYS A 296 0.96 -10.18 -14.36
N LEU A 297 -0.28 -10.28 -14.80
CA LEU A 297 -1.36 -9.38 -14.42
C LEU A 297 -1.19 -9.06 -12.95
N LYS A 298 -0.60 -7.89 -12.68
CA LYS A 298 -0.19 -7.54 -11.33
C LYS A 298 -1.46 -7.23 -10.58
N ASN A 299 -1.93 -8.18 -9.78
CA ASN A 299 -3.04 -7.94 -8.88
C ASN A 299 -2.59 -7.10 -7.67
N TYR A 300 -1.58 -6.25 -7.87
CA TYR A 300 -1.09 -5.34 -6.86
C TYR A 300 -0.70 -3.99 -7.46
N GLU A 301 -0.71 -2.99 -6.61
CA GLU A 301 -0.16 -1.66 -6.85
C GLU A 301 0.83 -1.32 -5.74
N ILE A 302 1.88 -0.55 -6.08
CA ILE A 302 2.87 -0.08 -5.11
C ILE A 302 2.86 1.44 -5.13
N VAL A 303 2.75 2.02 -3.94
CA VAL A 303 2.83 3.47 -3.74
C VAL A 303 3.80 3.77 -2.61
N THR A 304 4.51 4.88 -2.71
CA THR A 304 5.32 5.41 -1.62
C THR A 304 4.65 6.66 -1.06
N PHE A 305 4.37 6.66 0.23
CA PHE A 305 3.80 7.84 0.87
C PHE A 305 4.89 8.88 1.11
N HIS A 306 4.54 10.14 0.94
CA HIS A 306 5.35 11.31 1.23
C HIS A 306 4.46 12.45 1.70
N GLN A 307 5.03 13.53 2.21
CA GLN A 307 4.27 14.63 2.83
C GLN A 307 3.23 15.27 1.91
N SER A 308 3.50 15.30 0.60
CA SER A 308 2.58 15.89 -0.40
C SER A 308 1.60 14.87 -1.00
N TYR A 309 1.67 13.58 -0.63
CA TYR A 309 0.75 12.56 -1.12
C TYR A 309 -0.62 12.75 -0.48
N GLY A 310 -1.67 12.79 -1.28
CA GLY A 310 -3.00 13.14 -0.83
C GLY A 310 -4.09 12.13 -1.20
N TYR A 311 -5.30 12.47 -0.79
CA TYR A 311 -6.52 11.73 -1.11
C TYR A 311 -6.75 11.64 -2.62
N GLU A 312 -6.41 12.71 -3.33
CA GLU A 312 -6.62 12.86 -4.77
C GLU A 312 -5.79 11.87 -5.60
N GLU A 313 -4.61 11.48 -5.14
CA GLU A 313 -3.79 10.45 -5.77
C GLU A 313 -4.24 9.04 -5.38
N PHE A 314 -4.73 8.89 -4.15
CA PHE A 314 -5.03 7.58 -3.59
C PHE A 314 -6.44 7.10 -3.89
N VAL A 315 -7.45 7.95 -3.69
CA VAL A 315 -8.87 7.61 -3.82
C VAL A 315 -9.48 8.19 -5.08
N GLU A 316 -9.68 9.49 -5.14
CA GLU A 316 -10.18 10.23 -6.32
C GLU A 316 -9.91 11.71 -6.18
N GLY A 317 -9.76 12.41 -7.30
CA GLY A 317 -9.49 13.84 -7.28
C GLY A 317 -9.81 14.55 -8.58
N LEU A 318 -9.94 15.88 -8.50
CA LEU A 318 -10.12 16.74 -9.65
C LEU A 318 -8.78 16.96 -10.37
N ARG A 319 -8.76 16.71 -11.67
CA ARG A 319 -7.60 16.99 -12.53
C ARG A 319 -7.98 17.98 -13.62
N PRO A 320 -7.17 19.03 -13.84
CA PRO A 320 -7.39 19.93 -14.95
C PRO A 320 -7.10 19.20 -16.27
N VAL A 321 -8.01 19.35 -17.22
CA VAL A 321 -7.85 18.89 -18.60
C VAL A 321 -7.90 20.14 -19.49
N ILE A 322 -6.82 20.40 -20.20
CA ILE A 322 -6.78 21.49 -21.17
C ILE A 322 -7.47 20.97 -22.43
N MET A 323 -8.66 21.48 -22.73
CA MET A 323 -9.21 21.32 -24.08
C MET A 323 -8.55 22.37 -24.98
N GLU A 324 -7.79 21.92 -25.97
CA GLU A 324 -7.41 22.78 -27.07
C GLU A 324 -8.71 23.29 -27.71
N GLY A 325 -8.87 24.59 -27.72
CA GLY A 325 -10.11 25.27 -28.01
C GLY A 325 -10.77 24.77 -29.28
N SER A 326 -11.96 24.23 -29.15
CA SER A 326 -12.91 24.06 -30.24
C SER A 326 -14.08 25.01 -29.99
N GLU A 327 -14.27 25.94 -30.90
CA GLU A 327 -15.51 26.67 -31.00
C GLU A 327 -16.65 25.66 -31.19
N VAL A 328 -17.42 25.41 -30.16
CA VAL A 328 -18.72 24.78 -30.27
C VAL A 328 -19.67 25.90 -30.71
N ALA A 329 -19.95 25.97 -32.01
CA ALA A 329 -21.13 26.67 -32.45
C ALA A 329 -22.32 25.84 -31.98
N ASP A 330 -23.00 26.30 -30.93
CA ASP A 330 -24.34 25.85 -30.62
C ASP A 330 -25.24 26.13 -31.81
N ASP A 331 -26.16 25.22 -32.11
CA ASP A 331 -27.09 25.26 -33.27
C ASP A 331 -28.16 26.38 -33.13
N ASP A 332 -28.04 27.24 -32.13
CA ASP A 332 -28.85 28.44 -31.91
C ASP A 332 -27.94 29.68 -32.10
N GLY A 333 -28.02 30.22 -33.31
CA GLY A 333 -27.25 31.30 -33.95
C GLY A 333 -27.07 32.61 -33.19
N ASP A 334 -26.32 32.65 -32.11
CA ASP A 334 -25.81 33.88 -31.50
C ASP A 334 -24.28 33.93 -31.60
N GLU A 335 -23.79 34.97 -32.30
CA GLU A 335 -22.37 35.29 -32.49
C GLU A 335 -21.71 35.62 -31.15
N ALA A 336 -20.92 34.72 -30.60
CA ALA A 336 -20.05 34.97 -29.45
C ALA A 336 -18.73 35.58 -29.92
N GLY A 337 -18.37 36.70 -29.31
CA GLY A 337 -17.28 37.61 -29.70
C GLY A 337 -15.88 37.00 -29.72
N GLU A 338 -14.97 37.68 -30.44
CA GLU A 338 -13.59 37.29 -30.82
C GLU A 338 -12.56 37.06 -29.68
N ASP A 339 -12.94 36.96 -28.41
CA ASP A 339 -11.99 36.99 -27.28
C ASP A 339 -11.76 35.63 -26.58
N SER A 340 -12.20 34.50 -27.17
CA SER A 340 -12.15 33.17 -26.54
C SER A 340 -11.04 32.27 -27.07
N ARG A 341 -9.81 32.77 -27.25
CA ARG A 341 -8.64 31.97 -27.69
C ARG A 341 -7.80 31.35 -26.56
N ALA A 342 -8.21 31.46 -25.31
CA ALA A 342 -7.58 30.77 -24.20
C ALA A 342 -8.21 29.38 -24.01
N GLY A 343 -7.43 28.31 -24.06
CA GLY A 343 -7.93 26.97 -23.83
C GLY A 343 -8.73 26.90 -22.54
N VAL A 344 -9.99 26.47 -22.63
CA VAL A 344 -10.86 26.34 -21.45
C VAL A 344 -10.35 25.16 -20.64
N VAL A 345 -9.98 25.44 -19.39
CA VAL A 345 -9.58 24.39 -18.43
C VAL A 345 -10.85 23.73 -17.89
N HIS A 346 -11.08 22.49 -18.25
CA HIS A 346 -12.09 21.65 -17.64
C HIS A 346 -11.48 20.82 -16.51
N TYR A 347 -12.28 20.57 -15.48
CA TYR A 347 -11.89 19.67 -14.39
C TYR A 347 -12.60 18.34 -14.54
N GLU A 348 -11.83 17.26 -14.48
CA GLU A 348 -12.32 15.89 -14.55
C GLU A 348 -12.03 15.19 -13.22
N ILE A 349 -13.00 14.43 -12.72
CA ILE A 349 -12.77 13.55 -11.55
C ILE A 349 -12.06 12.31 -12.05
N ARG A 350 -10.86 12.04 -11.51
CA ARG A 350 -10.10 10.82 -11.81
C ARG A 350 -10.00 9.93 -10.59
N ASP A 351 -10.20 8.64 -10.84
CA ASP A 351 -9.98 7.62 -9.82
C ASP A 351 -8.50 7.54 -9.43
N GLY A 352 -8.24 7.55 -8.12
CA GLY A 352 -6.92 7.30 -7.56
C GLY A 352 -6.52 5.83 -7.65
N ILE A 353 -5.28 5.54 -7.27
CA ILE A 353 -4.70 4.19 -7.45
C ILE A 353 -5.45 3.12 -6.65
N PHE A 354 -5.87 3.41 -5.42
CA PHE A 354 -6.58 2.48 -4.57
C PHE A 354 -8.01 2.20 -5.07
N LYS A 355 -8.72 3.24 -5.53
CA LYS A 355 -10.07 3.08 -6.10
C LYS A 355 -10.03 2.23 -7.36
N ARG A 356 -9.04 2.44 -8.26
CA ARG A 356 -8.85 1.60 -9.46
C ARG A 356 -8.54 0.15 -9.10
N LEU A 357 -7.67 -0.08 -8.10
CA LEU A 357 -7.38 -1.44 -7.61
C LEU A 357 -8.64 -2.12 -7.08
N CYS A 358 -9.46 -1.44 -6.28
CA CYS A 358 -10.71 -1.98 -5.76
C CYS A 358 -11.72 -2.31 -6.88
N LYS A 359 -11.80 -1.47 -7.93
CA LYS A 359 -12.63 -1.77 -9.11
C LYS A 359 -12.16 -3.05 -9.82
N ARG A 360 -10.84 -3.24 -10.00
CA ARG A 360 -10.27 -4.46 -10.57
C ARG A 360 -10.56 -5.68 -9.70
N ALA A 361 -10.37 -5.56 -8.39
CA ALA A 361 -10.60 -6.64 -7.44
C ALA A 361 -12.07 -7.10 -7.41
N ARG A 362 -13.01 -6.15 -7.53
CA ARG A 362 -14.45 -6.44 -7.60
C ARG A 362 -14.83 -7.21 -8.87
N ASN A 363 -14.16 -6.91 -9.97
CA ASN A 363 -14.36 -7.61 -11.24
C ASN A 363 -13.73 -9.01 -11.27
N ASN A 364 -12.83 -9.33 -10.33
CA ASN A 364 -12.11 -10.60 -10.23
C ASN A 364 -12.18 -11.14 -8.79
N PRO A 365 -13.34 -11.61 -8.33
CA PRO A 365 -13.58 -11.95 -6.93
C PRO A 365 -12.79 -13.18 -6.44
N ASP A 366 -12.35 -14.04 -7.34
CA ASP A 366 -11.58 -15.24 -7.02
C ASP A 366 -10.07 -14.99 -6.89
N ASP A 367 -9.60 -13.83 -7.34
CA ASP A 367 -8.20 -13.42 -7.28
C ASP A 367 -7.92 -12.57 -6.03
N HIS A 368 -6.69 -12.67 -5.52
CA HIS A 368 -6.19 -11.77 -4.47
C HIS A 368 -5.54 -10.53 -5.07
N PHE A 369 -5.86 -9.39 -4.50
CA PHE A 369 -5.28 -8.09 -4.83
C PHE A 369 -4.55 -7.49 -3.63
N ALA A 370 -3.57 -6.62 -3.86
CA ALA A 370 -2.87 -5.91 -2.80
C ALA A 370 -2.56 -4.45 -3.17
N ILE A 371 -2.77 -3.54 -2.22
CA ILE A 371 -2.09 -2.24 -2.24
C ILE A 371 -0.90 -2.30 -1.29
N ILE A 372 0.29 -1.98 -1.81
CA ILE A 372 1.53 -1.93 -1.05
C ILE A 372 1.89 -0.47 -0.86
N ILE A 373 2.01 -0.07 0.39
CA ILE A 373 2.29 1.31 0.79
C ILE A 373 3.67 1.33 1.43
N ASP A 374 4.67 1.77 0.67
CA ASP A 374 6.02 1.96 1.21
C ASP A 374 6.09 3.28 1.98
N GLU A 375 6.82 3.29 3.09
CA GLU A 375 6.97 4.44 3.98
C GLU A 375 5.61 5.02 4.44
N ILE A 376 4.70 4.16 4.92
CA ILE A 376 3.33 4.54 5.26
C ILE A 376 3.24 5.69 6.27
N ASN A 377 4.24 5.83 7.16
CA ASN A 377 4.32 6.88 8.17
C ASN A 377 4.83 8.23 7.65
N ARG A 378 5.34 8.32 6.40
CA ARG A 378 5.79 9.58 5.79
C ARG A 378 4.65 10.45 5.26
N GLY A 379 3.47 9.88 5.06
CA GLY A 379 2.25 10.59 4.67
C GLY A 379 1.30 10.81 5.85
N ASN A 380 0.42 11.78 5.70
CA ASN A 380 -0.70 11.93 6.63
C ASN A 380 -1.79 10.91 6.28
N ILE A 381 -1.74 9.74 6.92
CA ILE A 381 -2.60 8.59 6.60
C ILE A 381 -4.08 8.95 6.75
N SER A 382 -4.45 9.70 7.79
CA SER A 382 -5.83 10.12 8.02
C SER A 382 -6.36 11.02 6.90
N LYS A 383 -5.50 11.89 6.34
CA LYS A 383 -5.83 12.72 5.18
C LYS A 383 -5.91 11.89 3.89
N ILE A 384 -4.98 10.93 3.71
CA ILE A 384 -4.89 10.12 2.48
C ILE A 384 -6.06 9.14 2.36
N PHE A 385 -6.41 8.46 3.47
CA PHE A 385 -7.53 7.51 3.49
C PHE A 385 -8.89 8.18 3.67
N GLY A 386 -8.95 9.36 4.30
CA GLY A 386 -10.20 10.04 4.58
C GLY A 386 -11.23 9.13 5.26
N GLU A 387 -12.45 9.10 4.73
CA GLU A 387 -13.56 8.27 5.21
C GLU A 387 -13.32 6.77 5.02
N LEU A 388 -12.39 6.37 4.14
CA LEU A 388 -12.05 4.97 3.91
C LEU A 388 -11.40 4.31 5.13
N ILE A 389 -10.90 5.09 6.09
CA ILE A 389 -10.35 4.56 7.35
C ILE A 389 -11.31 3.57 8.01
N THR A 390 -12.61 3.83 7.97
CA THR A 390 -13.61 2.92 8.53
C THR A 390 -13.76 1.65 7.70
N LEU A 391 -13.65 1.75 6.37
CA LEU A 391 -13.85 0.64 5.44
C LEU A 391 -12.71 -0.39 5.46
N ILE A 392 -11.51 -0.01 5.90
CA ILE A 392 -10.38 -0.95 5.97
C ILE A 392 -10.53 -1.99 7.08
N GLU A 393 -11.45 -1.78 8.04
CA GLU A 393 -11.74 -2.77 9.09
C GLU A 393 -12.26 -4.07 8.46
N ALA A 394 -11.84 -5.20 9.03
CA ALA A 394 -12.12 -6.54 8.50
C ALA A 394 -13.61 -6.84 8.31
N ASP A 395 -14.44 -6.41 9.26
CA ASP A 395 -15.86 -6.68 9.28
C ASP A 395 -16.71 -5.68 8.46
N LYS A 396 -16.08 -4.59 7.97
CA LYS A 396 -16.73 -3.51 7.20
C LYS A 396 -16.60 -3.69 5.68
N ARG A 397 -15.79 -4.64 5.24
CA ARG A 397 -15.53 -4.93 3.83
C ARG A 397 -16.75 -5.52 3.12
N GLU A 398 -16.80 -5.42 1.79
CA GLU A 398 -17.84 -6.05 0.97
C GLU A 398 -17.99 -7.54 1.28
N GLY A 399 -19.22 -8.02 1.36
CA GLY A 399 -19.52 -9.42 1.66
C GLY A 399 -19.32 -9.84 3.12
N MET A 400 -18.89 -8.93 4.00
CA MET A 400 -18.77 -9.17 5.44
C MET A 400 -20.05 -8.79 6.20
N LYS A 401 -20.17 -9.30 7.43
CA LYS A 401 -21.41 -9.17 8.22
C LYS A 401 -21.85 -7.72 8.49
N ASN A 402 -20.86 -6.83 8.70
CA ASN A 402 -21.09 -5.42 8.99
C ASN A 402 -20.61 -4.54 7.83
N ALA A 403 -20.69 -5.04 6.59
CA ALA A 403 -20.29 -4.30 5.41
C ALA A 403 -20.99 -2.94 5.35
N ILE A 404 -20.20 -1.90 5.06
CA ILE A 404 -20.71 -0.53 4.88
C ILE A 404 -20.12 0.07 3.60
N SER A 405 -20.80 1.07 3.06
CA SER A 405 -20.30 1.95 2.01
C SER A 405 -20.24 3.38 2.52
N VAL A 406 -19.40 4.20 1.91
CA VAL A 406 -19.31 5.64 2.16
C VAL A 406 -19.50 6.38 0.85
N LYS A 407 -20.01 7.62 0.90
CA LYS A 407 -20.08 8.49 -0.27
C LYS A 407 -18.74 9.20 -0.43
N LEU A 408 -18.16 9.08 -1.63
CA LEU A 408 -16.94 9.78 -1.96
C LEU A 408 -17.21 11.29 -2.19
N PRO A 409 -16.33 12.19 -1.74
CA PRO A 409 -16.61 13.63 -1.71
C PRO A 409 -16.62 14.30 -3.10
N TYR A 410 -15.85 13.80 -4.07
CA TYR A 410 -15.78 14.41 -5.41
C TYR A 410 -16.84 13.81 -6.35
N SER A 411 -16.91 12.49 -6.46
CA SER A 411 -17.84 11.81 -7.37
C SER A 411 -19.24 11.65 -6.82
N GLY A 412 -19.41 11.64 -5.49
CA GLY A 412 -20.68 11.28 -4.83
C GLY A 412 -21.04 9.79 -4.95
N GLU A 413 -20.14 8.96 -5.54
CA GLU A 413 -20.35 7.52 -5.65
C GLU A 413 -20.34 6.84 -4.28
N ASP A 414 -21.16 5.80 -4.11
CA ASP A 414 -21.07 4.92 -2.96
C ASP A 414 -19.88 3.97 -3.16
N PHE A 415 -18.95 3.99 -2.22
CA PHE A 415 -17.70 3.22 -2.28
C PHE A 415 -17.56 2.27 -1.10
N SER A 416 -17.10 1.08 -1.37
CA SER A 416 -16.77 0.02 -0.40
C SER A 416 -15.48 -0.67 -0.81
N ILE A 417 -14.83 -1.36 0.11
CA ILE A 417 -13.58 -2.10 -0.18
C ILE A 417 -13.92 -3.58 -0.33
N PRO A 418 -13.54 -4.23 -1.46
CA PRO A 418 -13.72 -5.66 -1.65
C PRO A 418 -12.95 -6.50 -0.62
N GLN A 419 -13.50 -7.68 -0.27
CA GLN A 419 -12.86 -8.58 0.71
C GLN A 419 -11.55 -9.20 0.23
N ASN A 420 -11.28 -9.22 -1.09
CA ASN A 420 -10.09 -9.81 -1.69
C ASN A 420 -8.94 -8.80 -1.89
N VAL A 421 -8.95 -7.66 -1.20
CA VAL A 421 -7.90 -6.64 -1.26
C VAL A 421 -7.10 -6.62 0.03
N ASP A 422 -5.82 -6.93 -0.04
CA ASP A 422 -4.85 -6.80 1.06
C ASP A 422 -4.28 -5.38 1.10
N ILE A 423 -4.03 -4.84 2.31
CA ILE A 423 -3.35 -3.56 2.51
C ILE A 423 -2.07 -3.83 3.28
N ILE A 424 -0.92 -3.62 2.63
CA ILE A 424 0.39 -3.94 3.19
C ILE A 424 1.22 -2.66 3.25
N GLY A 425 1.66 -2.29 4.46
CA GLY A 425 2.51 -1.12 4.67
C GLY A 425 3.93 -1.49 5.09
N THR A 426 4.93 -0.63 4.78
CA THR A 426 6.22 -0.61 5.45
C THR A 426 6.39 0.67 6.25
N MET A 427 7.13 0.59 7.35
CA MET A 427 7.42 1.73 8.20
C MET A 427 8.83 1.65 8.76
N ASN A 428 9.61 2.72 8.59
CA ASN A 428 10.88 2.88 9.27
C ASN A 428 10.65 3.51 10.65
N THR A 429 11.19 2.88 11.71
CA THR A 429 11.02 3.35 13.09
C THR A 429 12.03 4.41 13.50
N ALA A 430 13.21 4.45 12.87
CA ALA A 430 14.25 5.41 13.16
C ALA A 430 13.85 6.87 12.86
N ASP A 431 12.93 7.09 11.92
CA ASP A 431 12.48 8.42 11.49
C ASP A 431 11.50 9.02 12.51
N ARG A 432 11.98 9.61 13.59
CA ARG A 432 11.15 10.25 14.66
C ARG A 432 10.41 11.52 14.22
N SER A 433 10.82 12.14 13.12
CA SER A 433 10.17 13.34 12.56
C SER A 433 8.83 13.03 11.89
N LEU A 434 8.48 11.75 11.76
CA LEU A 434 7.30 11.29 11.04
C LEU A 434 6.09 11.12 11.97
N ALA A 435 4.91 11.23 11.41
CA ALA A 435 3.66 11.16 12.16
C ALA A 435 3.55 9.84 12.93
N VAL A 436 3.32 9.93 14.24
CA VAL A 436 2.92 8.76 15.03
C VAL A 436 1.60 8.25 14.47
N LEU A 437 1.56 6.98 14.09
CA LEU A 437 0.32 6.35 13.63
C LEU A 437 -0.78 6.55 14.67
N ASP A 438 -1.89 7.15 14.26
CA ASP A 438 -3.05 7.35 15.09
C ASP A 438 -3.52 6.01 15.70
N THR A 439 -3.97 6.05 16.94
CA THR A 439 -4.51 4.90 17.68
C THR A 439 -5.65 4.22 16.90
N ALA A 440 -6.42 4.99 16.13
CA ALA A 440 -7.48 4.47 15.28
C ALA A 440 -6.95 3.54 14.17
N LEU A 441 -5.79 3.85 13.60
CA LEU A 441 -5.13 3.01 12.60
C LEU A 441 -4.45 1.79 13.21
N ARG A 442 -3.86 1.93 14.41
CA ARG A 442 -3.19 0.83 15.08
C ARG A 442 -4.08 -0.40 15.27
N ARG A 443 -5.35 -0.20 15.55
CA ARG A 443 -6.30 -1.33 15.72
C ARG A 443 -6.75 -1.99 14.41
N ARG A 444 -6.50 -1.34 13.25
CA ARG A 444 -6.93 -1.79 11.93
C ARG A 444 -5.87 -2.58 11.18
N PHE A 445 -4.64 -2.53 11.65
CA PHE A 445 -3.50 -3.23 11.07
C PHE A 445 -2.88 -4.20 12.06
N ALA A 446 -2.39 -5.32 11.54
CA ALA A 446 -1.45 -6.19 12.24
C ALA A 446 -0.05 -5.62 12.08
N PHE A 447 0.66 -5.43 13.19
CA PHE A 447 2.03 -4.91 13.17
C PHE A 447 3.01 -6.07 13.29
N VAL A 448 3.89 -6.19 12.30
CA VAL A 448 4.94 -7.21 12.25
C VAL A 448 6.29 -6.53 12.37
N GLU A 449 6.96 -6.78 13.49
CA GLU A 449 8.28 -6.21 13.74
C GLU A 449 9.35 -6.92 12.91
N MET A 450 10.24 -6.14 12.32
CA MET A 450 11.38 -6.62 11.54
C MET A 450 12.67 -6.04 12.08
N MET A 451 13.27 -6.76 13.01
CA MET A 451 14.57 -6.44 13.58
C MET A 451 15.72 -7.01 12.74
N PRO A 452 16.97 -6.56 12.96
CA PRO A 452 18.13 -7.11 12.29
C PRO A 452 18.23 -8.64 12.50
N ASP A 453 18.26 -9.40 11.44
CA ASP A 453 18.44 -10.84 11.48
C ASP A 453 19.91 -11.20 11.22
N TYR A 454 20.63 -11.49 12.29
CA TYR A 454 22.06 -11.84 12.22
C TYR A 454 22.29 -13.22 11.58
N LYS A 455 21.28 -14.12 11.57
CA LYS A 455 21.39 -15.44 10.95
C LYS A 455 21.64 -15.34 9.46
N VAL A 456 21.11 -14.31 8.82
CA VAL A 456 21.29 -14.06 7.38
C VAL A 456 22.75 -13.75 7.03
N LEU A 457 23.55 -13.27 8.00
CA LEU A 457 24.96 -12.91 7.81
C LEU A 457 25.93 -13.99 8.32
N LYS A 458 25.45 -15.09 8.92
CA LYS A 458 26.30 -16.07 9.61
C LYS A 458 27.38 -16.69 8.73
N ASP A 459 27.10 -16.85 7.44
CA ASP A 459 28.04 -17.46 6.47
C ASP A 459 28.92 -16.43 5.78
N ILE A 460 28.81 -15.15 6.14
CA ILE A 460 29.59 -14.06 5.54
C ILE A 460 30.79 -13.75 6.42
N THR A 461 31.99 -14.00 5.87
CA THR A 461 33.26 -13.65 6.51
C THR A 461 34.14 -12.89 5.51
N VAL A 462 34.85 -11.87 6.00
CA VAL A 462 35.79 -11.07 5.22
C VAL A 462 37.15 -11.15 5.91
N ASP A 463 38.11 -11.83 5.32
CA ASP A 463 39.47 -12.04 5.88
C ASP A 463 39.46 -12.50 7.35
N GLY A 464 38.49 -13.38 7.68
CA GLY A 464 38.28 -13.89 9.04
C GLY A 464 37.54 -12.96 9.99
N ILE A 465 37.01 -11.83 9.51
CA ILE A 465 36.08 -10.97 10.23
C ILE A 465 34.68 -11.59 10.12
N LYS A 466 34.05 -11.87 11.23
CA LYS A 466 32.68 -12.43 11.28
C LYS A 466 31.67 -11.29 11.25
N ILE A 467 30.94 -11.17 10.17
CA ILE A 467 30.05 -10.03 9.92
C ILE A 467 28.81 -10.05 10.82
N ASP A 468 28.30 -11.23 11.17
CA ASP A 468 27.17 -11.38 12.10
C ASP A 468 27.51 -10.94 13.53
N GLU A 469 28.72 -11.33 14.03
CA GLU A 469 29.20 -10.92 15.35
C GLU A 469 29.50 -9.41 15.38
N LEU A 470 30.10 -8.88 14.32
CA LEU A 470 30.41 -7.45 14.16
C LEU A 470 29.11 -6.62 14.23
N LEU A 471 28.10 -6.94 13.40
CA LEU A 471 26.84 -6.22 13.39
C LEU A 471 26.10 -6.35 14.73
N ARG A 472 26.11 -7.54 15.33
CA ARG A 472 25.49 -7.76 16.64
C ARG A 472 26.09 -6.83 17.69
N ARG A 473 27.42 -6.73 17.76
CA ARG A 473 28.10 -5.89 18.75
C ARG A 473 27.84 -4.40 18.53
N LEU A 474 27.82 -3.95 17.28
CA LEU A 474 27.43 -2.57 16.97
C LEU A 474 26.02 -2.26 17.49
N ASN A 475 25.05 -3.15 17.20
CA ASN A 475 23.66 -2.96 17.59
C ASN A 475 23.43 -3.05 19.10
N GLU A 476 24.13 -3.93 19.82
CA GLU A 476 24.10 -3.98 21.28
C GLU A 476 24.52 -2.64 21.89
N ARG A 477 25.53 -2.00 21.34
CA ARG A 477 26.00 -0.69 21.80
C ARG A 477 25.06 0.44 21.42
N ILE A 478 24.48 0.40 20.20
CA ILE A 478 23.48 1.38 19.76
C ILE A 478 22.25 1.32 20.66
N GLU A 479 21.75 0.11 20.98
CA GLU A 479 20.59 -0.06 21.86
C GLU A 479 20.81 0.57 23.23
N VAL A 480 22.01 0.43 23.79
CA VAL A 480 22.36 1.01 25.10
C VAL A 480 22.57 2.53 25.04
N LEU A 481 23.20 3.03 23.99
CA LEU A 481 23.57 4.46 23.87
C LEU A 481 22.44 5.34 23.33
N TYR A 482 21.49 4.73 22.65
CA TYR A 482 20.40 5.43 21.99
C TYR A 482 19.07 4.72 22.19
N ASP A 483 18.71 3.80 21.32
CA ASP A 483 17.55 2.93 21.46
C ASP A 483 17.55 1.77 20.44
N ARG A 484 16.54 0.95 20.53
CA ARG A 484 16.30 -0.23 19.70
C ARG A 484 15.88 0.11 18.27
N ASP A 485 15.21 1.23 18.08
CA ASP A 485 14.66 1.63 16.77
C ASP A 485 15.75 2.11 15.80
N HIS A 486 16.94 2.43 16.31
CA HIS A 486 18.10 2.90 15.54
C HIS A 486 19.15 1.82 15.29
N MET A 487 18.84 0.55 15.50
CA MET A 487 19.74 -0.54 15.14
C MET A 487 20.05 -0.55 13.64
N ILE A 488 21.27 -0.95 13.29
CA ILE A 488 21.70 -1.10 11.89
C ILE A 488 21.13 -2.39 11.34
N GLY A 489 20.45 -2.33 10.20
CA GLY A 489 19.89 -3.49 9.52
C GLY A 489 20.95 -4.37 8.86
N HIS A 490 20.69 -5.66 8.73
CA HIS A 490 21.59 -6.63 8.10
C HIS A 490 21.77 -6.41 6.60
N ALA A 491 20.83 -5.72 5.93
CA ALA A 491 20.88 -5.47 4.49
C ALA A 491 22.08 -4.64 4.06
N TYR A 492 22.67 -3.84 4.95
CA TYR A 492 23.90 -3.09 4.65
C TYR A 492 25.07 -4.00 4.33
N PHE A 493 25.10 -5.21 4.90
CA PHE A 493 26.19 -6.17 4.78
C PHE A 493 25.91 -7.34 3.81
N ILE A 494 24.70 -7.48 3.30
CA ILE A 494 24.34 -8.53 2.33
C ILE A 494 25.24 -8.52 1.08
N PRO A 495 25.64 -7.35 0.51
CA PRO A 495 26.51 -7.33 -0.67
C PRO A 495 27.87 -8.04 -0.46
N LEU A 496 28.34 -8.17 0.77
CA LEU A 496 29.55 -8.94 1.10
C LEU A 496 29.42 -10.44 0.82
N ARG A 497 28.22 -10.96 0.60
CA ARG A 497 28.03 -12.35 0.19
C ARG A 497 28.64 -12.62 -1.19
N ASP A 498 28.46 -11.66 -2.10
CA ASP A 498 28.93 -11.79 -3.48
C ASP A 498 30.39 -11.31 -3.63
N GLN A 499 30.80 -10.35 -2.80
CA GLN A 499 32.14 -9.76 -2.81
C GLN A 499 32.70 -9.65 -1.38
N PRO A 500 33.19 -10.75 -0.78
CA PRO A 500 33.69 -10.77 0.59
C PRO A 500 35.12 -10.22 0.68
N THR A 501 35.32 -8.95 0.32
CA THR A 501 36.64 -8.29 0.33
C THR A 501 36.70 -7.19 1.38
N LEU A 502 37.91 -6.95 1.94
CA LEU A 502 38.13 -5.89 2.91
C LEU A 502 37.84 -4.50 2.31
N GLU A 503 38.19 -4.30 1.03
CA GLU A 503 37.88 -3.07 0.30
C GLU A 503 36.37 -2.78 0.25
N HIS A 504 35.55 -3.80 0.02
CA HIS A 504 34.10 -3.64 -0.01
C HIS A 504 33.55 -3.36 1.40
N LEU A 505 34.10 -3.99 2.43
CA LEU A 505 33.74 -3.71 3.82
C LEU A 505 34.14 -2.27 4.21
N GLU A 506 35.32 -1.79 3.78
CA GLU A 506 35.74 -0.39 3.92
C GLU A 506 34.72 0.56 3.31
N GLN A 507 34.27 0.32 2.08
CA GLN A 507 33.27 1.14 1.40
C GLN A 507 31.94 1.17 2.16
N ILE A 508 31.47 0.03 2.68
CA ILE A 508 30.25 -0.04 3.47
C ILE A 508 30.38 0.83 4.75
N PHE A 509 31.52 0.74 5.44
CA PHE A 509 31.73 1.52 6.66
C PHE A 509 31.83 3.02 6.36
N GLN A 510 32.68 3.41 5.43
CA GLN A 510 32.91 4.83 5.11
C GLN A 510 31.70 5.51 4.51
N GLN A 511 30.97 4.83 3.59
CA GLN A 511 29.89 5.47 2.84
C GLN A 511 28.51 5.27 3.45
N ARG A 512 28.33 4.30 4.35
CA ARG A 512 27.01 3.99 4.90
C ARG A 512 26.97 3.96 6.42
N ILE A 513 27.89 3.22 7.07
CA ILE A 513 27.79 3.03 8.53
C ILE A 513 28.22 4.28 9.29
N ILE A 514 29.37 4.89 8.95
CA ILE A 514 29.81 6.11 9.62
C ILE A 514 28.82 7.27 9.41
N PRO A 515 28.35 7.58 8.20
CA PRO A 515 27.34 8.61 7.99
C PRO A 515 26.03 8.34 8.74
N LEU A 516 25.59 7.08 8.80
CA LEU A 516 24.38 6.70 9.55
C LEU A 516 24.56 6.94 11.06
N LEU A 517 25.72 6.61 11.62
CA LEU A 517 26.02 6.88 13.03
C LEU A 517 26.11 8.38 13.31
N GLN A 518 26.67 9.18 12.39
CA GLN A 518 26.68 10.63 12.50
C GLN A 518 25.26 11.22 12.58
N GLU A 519 24.36 10.72 11.73
CA GLU A 519 22.94 11.12 11.75
C GLU A 519 22.27 10.72 13.07
N TYR A 520 22.46 9.50 13.53
CA TYR A 520 21.84 8.99 14.75
C TYR A 520 22.29 9.71 16.00
N PHE A 521 23.57 10.02 16.10
CA PHE A 521 24.17 10.65 17.27
C PHE A 521 24.39 12.17 17.10
N PHE A 522 23.84 12.78 16.05
CA PHE A 522 23.95 14.24 15.81
C PHE A 522 25.41 14.73 15.89
N ASP A 523 26.32 14.02 15.21
CA ASP A 523 27.77 14.27 15.24
C ASP A 523 28.41 14.22 16.64
N ASP A 524 27.80 13.53 17.60
CA ASP A 524 28.44 13.18 18.88
C ASP A 524 29.49 12.09 18.63
N TRP A 525 30.68 12.52 18.26
CA TRP A 525 31.80 11.66 17.90
C TRP A 525 32.23 10.72 19.02
N GLU A 526 32.06 11.10 20.29
CA GLU A 526 32.39 10.24 21.44
C GLU A 526 31.47 9.03 21.48
N LYS A 527 30.17 9.20 21.26
CA LYS A 527 29.24 8.08 21.16
C LYS A 527 29.53 7.20 19.95
N ILE A 528 29.88 7.80 18.81
CA ILE A 528 30.26 7.05 17.62
C ILE A 528 31.50 6.19 17.92
N ARG A 529 32.50 6.70 18.60
CA ARG A 529 33.67 5.94 19.06
C ARG A 529 33.27 4.77 19.96
N LEU A 530 32.34 5.00 20.89
CA LEU A 530 31.84 3.94 21.77
C LEU A 530 31.14 2.84 21.00
N VAL A 531 30.32 3.18 19.99
CA VAL A 531 29.67 2.20 19.10
C VAL A 531 30.70 1.37 18.36
N LEU A 532 31.72 2.01 17.79
CA LEU A 532 32.80 1.36 17.04
C LEU A 532 33.81 0.63 17.94
N GLY A 533 33.71 0.80 19.26
CA GLY A 533 34.61 0.21 20.24
C GLY A 533 36.02 0.79 20.23
N ASP A 534 36.21 1.99 19.67
CA ASP A 534 37.52 2.64 19.55
C ASP A 534 38.16 2.94 20.92
N ASN A 535 37.33 3.15 21.94
CA ASN A 535 37.78 3.30 23.32
C ASN A 535 38.41 2.02 23.92
N GLN A 536 38.21 0.87 23.31
CA GLN A 536 38.72 -0.43 23.77
C GLN A 536 39.91 -0.93 22.92
N LYS A 537 40.26 -0.23 21.85
CA LYS A 537 41.35 -0.62 20.95
C LYS A 537 42.69 -0.10 21.52
N ALA A 538 43.62 -1.01 21.72
CA ALA A 538 44.91 -0.69 22.33
C ALA A 538 45.82 0.19 21.46
N LYS A 539 45.65 0.10 20.13
CA LYS A 539 46.45 0.86 19.16
C LYS A 539 45.59 1.92 18.49
N GLU A 540 46.07 3.15 18.44
CA GLU A 540 45.39 4.25 17.76
C GLU A 540 45.22 4.03 16.26
N GLU A 541 46.14 3.28 15.61
CA GLU A 541 46.06 2.92 14.19
C GLU A 541 44.81 2.10 13.86
N HIS A 542 44.25 1.34 14.83
CA HIS A 542 43.04 0.54 14.66
C HIS A 542 41.73 1.31 15.01
N GLN A 543 41.85 2.54 15.55
CA GLN A 543 40.67 3.36 15.85
C GLN A 543 40.15 4.01 14.60
N PHE A 544 38.86 3.83 14.30
CA PHE A 544 38.19 4.44 13.14
C PHE A 544 38.05 5.94 13.30
N ILE A 545 37.84 6.39 14.54
CA ILE A 545 37.75 7.80 14.88
C ILE A 545 38.86 8.16 15.85
N LYS A 546 39.80 8.99 15.40
CA LYS A 546 40.84 9.57 16.23
C LYS A 546 40.26 10.64 17.11
N CYS A 547 40.75 10.70 18.35
CA CYS A 547 40.42 11.76 19.29
C CYS A 547 41.73 12.48 19.69
N GLU A 548 41.81 13.72 19.30
CA GLU A 548 42.98 14.58 19.64
C GLU A 548 42.54 15.60 20.69
N GLU A 549 43.16 15.54 21.87
CA GLU A 549 42.96 16.57 22.90
C GLU A 549 43.62 17.88 22.45
N ASN A 550 42.89 18.97 22.55
CA ASN A 550 43.45 20.28 22.27
C ASN A 550 44.43 20.66 23.36
N THR A 551 45.71 20.79 23.04
CA THR A 551 46.72 21.26 23.96
C THR A 551 46.52 22.76 24.29
N ALA A 552 46.96 23.20 25.48
CA ALA A 552 46.90 24.60 25.85
C ALA A 552 47.62 25.52 24.83
N GLY A 553 48.67 25.02 24.18
CA GLY A 553 49.39 25.74 23.11
C GLY A 553 48.56 25.94 21.85
N GLU A 554 47.74 24.95 21.45
CA GLU A 554 46.84 25.07 20.32
C GLU A 554 45.67 26.00 20.58
N VAL A 555 45.11 25.94 21.78
CA VAL A 555 44.05 26.86 22.20
C VAL A 555 44.57 28.31 22.19
N LYS A 556 45.75 28.53 22.73
CA LYS A 556 46.42 29.83 22.68
C LYS A 556 46.69 30.30 21.23
N ARG A 557 47.10 29.39 20.36
CA ARG A 557 47.32 29.69 18.93
C ARG A 557 46.03 30.11 18.22
N LEU A 558 44.89 29.48 18.55
CA LEU A 558 43.62 29.73 17.90
C LEU A 558 42.89 30.98 18.43
N PHE A 559 42.95 31.21 19.73
CA PHE A 559 42.14 32.23 20.42
C PHE A 559 42.96 33.32 21.11
N GLY A 560 44.29 33.24 21.07
CA GLY A 560 45.21 34.19 21.74
C GLY A 560 45.30 33.94 23.26
N ASP A 561 46.00 34.83 23.95
CA ASP A 561 46.21 34.72 25.42
C ASP A 561 44.98 35.15 26.25
N LYS A 562 44.04 35.88 25.65
CA LYS A 562 42.87 36.42 26.35
C LYS A 562 41.60 35.80 25.77
N HIS A 563 41.29 34.57 26.17
CA HIS A 563 40.03 33.91 25.77
C HIS A 563 39.21 33.57 27.04
N PRO A 564 37.86 33.65 26.97
CA PRO A 564 36.99 33.33 28.09
C PRO A 564 36.79 31.82 28.29
N LEU A 565 37.47 30.97 27.49
CA LEU A 565 37.39 29.53 27.56
C LEU A 565 38.21 29.04 28.75
N GLY A 566 37.56 28.74 29.87
CA GLY A 566 38.16 27.98 30.97
C GLY A 566 38.38 26.52 30.57
N ASP A 567 39.06 25.75 31.39
CA ASP A 567 39.42 24.35 31.17
C ASP A 567 38.21 23.43 30.81
N TYR A 568 36.99 23.86 31.10
CA TYR A 568 35.76 23.12 30.88
C TYR A 568 35.11 23.29 29.48
N GLY A 569 35.62 24.17 28.62
CA GLY A 569 34.99 24.53 27.34
C GLY A 569 35.66 23.96 26.10
N ILE A 570 36.79 23.29 26.25
CA ILE A 570 37.60 22.85 25.11
C ILE A 570 37.20 21.42 24.74
N LYS A 571 36.46 21.28 23.66
CA LYS A 571 36.12 19.96 23.14
C LYS A 571 37.32 19.35 22.40
N PRO A 572 37.57 18.04 22.53
CA PRO A 572 38.59 17.37 21.72
C PRO A 572 38.22 17.46 20.24
N ARG A 573 39.22 17.32 19.38
CA ARG A 573 39.03 17.20 17.93
C ARG A 573 38.86 15.75 17.57
N TYR A 574 37.91 15.50 16.71
CA TYR A 574 37.69 14.16 16.16
C TYR A 574 38.00 14.16 14.68
N GLY A 575 38.59 13.09 14.19
CA GLY A 575 38.91 12.90 12.79
C GLY A 575 38.74 11.43 12.38
N ILE A 576 38.26 11.21 11.20
CA ILE A 576 38.16 9.86 10.62
C ILE A 576 39.59 9.38 10.28
N ASN A 577 39.96 8.18 10.72
CA ASN A 577 41.22 7.53 10.42
C ASN A 577 41.05 6.61 9.20
N GLU A 578 41.29 7.12 8.01
CA GLU A 578 41.15 6.37 6.77
C GLU A 578 41.98 5.08 6.70
N ASN A 579 43.14 5.05 7.38
CA ASN A 579 44.00 3.87 7.40
C ASN A 579 43.41 2.71 8.21
N ALA A 580 42.62 3.00 9.26
CA ALA A 580 42.01 1.97 10.07
C ALA A 580 41.03 1.09 9.29
N PHE A 581 40.38 1.61 8.25
CA PHE A 581 39.48 0.84 7.42
C PHE A 581 40.17 -0.23 6.58
N LYS A 582 41.49 -0.15 6.41
CA LYS A 582 42.31 -1.12 5.70
C LYS A 582 42.90 -2.20 6.62
N GLU A 583 42.63 -2.07 7.95
CA GLU A 583 43.21 -2.95 8.96
C GLU A 583 42.15 -3.94 9.48
N ILE A 584 42.39 -5.23 9.31
CA ILE A 584 41.50 -6.31 9.77
C ILE A 584 41.25 -6.20 11.28
N GLU A 585 42.29 -5.89 12.04
CA GLU A 585 42.22 -5.80 13.49
C GLU A 585 41.35 -4.62 13.98
N ALA A 586 41.17 -3.58 13.17
CA ALA A 586 40.25 -2.49 13.49
C ALA A 586 38.79 -2.99 13.56
N TYR A 587 38.38 -3.86 12.65
CA TYR A 587 37.04 -4.47 12.63
C TYR A 587 36.88 -5.56 13.69
N ARG A 588 37.91 -6.41 13.87
CA ARG A 588 37.88 -7.43 14.94
C ARG A 588 37.77 -6.79 16.31
N GLY A 589 38.44 -5.67 16.53
CA GLY A 589 38.36 -4.88 17.78
C GLY A 589 36.97 -4.36 18.12
N ILE A 590 36.00 -4.38 17.19
CA ILE A 590 34.60 -4.05 17.48
C ILE A 590 33.97 -5.13 18.37
N TYR A 591 34.19 -6.40 18.11
CA TYR A 591 33.51 -7.52 18.78
C TYR A 591 34.39 -8.43 19.62
N GLN A 592 35.72 -8.36 19.45
CA GLN A 592 36.69 -9.09 20.27
C GLN A 592 37.43 -8.10 21.18
N PRO A 593 37.26 -8.15 22.51
CA PRO A 593 38.05 -7.30 23.40
C PRO A 593 39.54 -7.65 23.28
N SER A 594 40.41 -6.63 23.41
CA SER A 594 41.84 -6.87 23.40
C SER A 594 42.22 -7.79 24.59
N ALA A 595 43.18 -8.69 24.36
CA ALA A 595 43.59 -9.71 25.34
C ALA A 595 43.97 -9.11 26.73
N ALA A 596 44.33 -7.83 26.78
CA ALA A 596 44.63 -7.12 28.03
C ALA A 596 43.40 -6.86 28.93
N GLN A 597 42.17 -7.00 28.43
CA GLN A 597 40.93 -6.81 29.21
C GLN A 597 40.29 -8.13 29.64
N ALA A 598 40.65 -9.24 29.03
CA ALA A 598 40.14 -10.57 29.39
C ALA A 598 40.72 -11.11 30.70
N GLU A 599 41.79 -10.53 31.20
CA GLU A 599 42.40 -10.93 32.48
C GLU A 599 41.79 -10.18 33.71
N ASN A 600 40.93 -9.19 33.47
CA ASN A 600 40.33 -8.36 34.56
C ASN A 600 38.78 -8.50 34.64
N ALA A 601 38.17 -9.39 33.88
CA ALA A 601 36.74 -9.73 33.92
C ALA A 601 36.52 -11.13 34.50
#